data_564f51fc56802d5ee8318520c9f04274
#
_entry.id   564f51fc56802d5ee8318520c9f04274
#
_cell.length_a   1.000
_cell.length_b   1.000
_cell.length_c   1.000
_cell.angle_alpha   90.00
_cell.angle_beta   90.00
_cell.angle_gamma   90.00
#
_symmetry.space_group_name_H-M   'P 1'
#
loop_
_entity.id
_entity.type
_entity.pdbx_description
1 polymer ?
#
loop_
_entity_poly.entity_id
_entity_poly.type
_entity_poly.pdbx_seq_one_letter_code
_entity_poly.pdbx_strand_id
1 'polypeptide(L)'
;MLLEEFENVPAVIEPTDRSLLSSGEICDTIILSFNGEIVERVKQIDGVYEGGYLTNLNGKFPWYIYEVDGLKLAVAMATIGAPMVVGFLEELKARGFNNFIVLGSCGVLDQSIQADKIIIPRSALRDEGTSYHYAPASDEISYDEALLSTLENALNKSGIEHIRTKAWTTDAFYRETAAKVKRRLAAGAKVVDMEASAIMAWAQYRQAKVYQFFYTADYVDHHNHEWDARREDRKADAMTFFKIAVDIALELEK
;
A
#
# COMPACT_ATOMS: atom_id res chain seq x y z
N MET A 1 -26.69 -8.69 1.26
CA MET A 1 -26.17 -7.84 2.38
C MET A 1 -25.67 -6.55 1.82
N LEU A 2 -25.54 -5.47 2.59
CA LEU A 2 -25.06 -4.16 2.09
C LEU A 2 -23.70 -4.25 1.35
N LEU A 3 -22.83 -5.18 1.73
CA LEU A 3 -21.55 -5.41 1.05
C LEU A 3 -21.66 -6.16 -0.30
N GLU A 4 -22.88 -6.50 -0.75
CA GLU A 4 -23.15 -7.19 -2.03
C GLU A 4 -23.79 -6.23 -3.06
N GLU A 5 -23.83 -4.92 -2.75
CA GLU A 5 -24.50 -3.89 -3.56
C GLU A 5 -23.52 -3.09 -4.44
N PHE A 6 -22.50 -3.75 -4.98
CA PHE A 6 -21.55 -3.08 -5.88
C PHE A 6 -22.25 -2.61 -7.17
N GLU A 7 -22.05 -1.34 -7.51
CA GLU A 7 -22.53 -0.74 -8.75
C GLU A 7 -21.38 -0.08 -9.52
N ASN A 8 -21.24 -0.44 -10.79
CA ASN A 8 -20.23 0.19 -11.67
C ASN A 8 -20.82 1.40 -12.39
N VAL A 9 -21.21 2.41 -11.63
CA VAL A 9 -21.80 3.67 -12.12
C VAL A 9 -21.12 4.85 -11.43
N PRO A 10 -21.16 6.08 -12.02
CA PRO A 10 -20.61 7.27 -11.36
C PRO A 10 -21.25 7.54 -10.00
N ALA A 11 -20.45 7.97 -9.04
CA ALA A 11 -20.94 8.41 -7.73
C ALA A 11 -21.62 9.78 -7.81
N VAL A 12 -22.38 10.15 -6.79
CA VAL A 12 -22.98 11.49 -6.67
C VAL A 12 -21.90 12.57 -6.48
N ILE A 13 -20.81 12.20 -5.80
CA ILE A 13 -19.62 13.05 -5.63
C ILE A 13 -18.44 12.30 -6.24
N GLU A 14 -17.82 12.88 -7.26
CA GLU A 14 -16.63 12.34 -7.89
C GLU A 14 -15.37 13.07 -7.41
N PRO A 15 -14.23 12.40 -7.31
CA PRO A 15 -12.98 13.00 -6.83
C PRO A 15 -12.46 14.11 -7.77
N THR A 16 -12.99 14.21 -8.98
CA THR A 16 -12.71 15.27 -9.95
C THR A 16 -13.52 16.55 -9.71
N ASP A 17 -14.41 16.58 -8.72
CA ASP A 17 -15.13 17.79 -8.36
C ASP A 17 -14.15 18.88 -7.92
N ARG A 18 -14.13 19.97 -8.68
CA ARG A 18 -13.10 21.02 -8.57
C ARG A 18 -12.98 21.66 -7.20
N SER A 19 -14.05 21.65 -6.42
CA SER A 19 -14.04 22.16 -5.05
C SER A 19 -13.12 21.37 -4.11
N LEU A 20 -12.76 20.15 -4.48
CA LEU A 20 -11.91 19.24 -3.70
C LEU A 20 -10.43 19.29 -4.13
N LEU A 21 -10.13 19.87 -5.29
CA LEU A 21 -8.78 19.87 -5.84
C LEU A 21 -7.98 21.10 -5.37
N SER A 22 -6.96 20.89 -4.53
CA SER A 22 -5.93 21.89 -4.27
C SER A 22 -4.91 21.94 -5.42
N SER A 23 -4.21 23.07 -5.58
CA SER A 23 -3.08 23.19 -6.51
C SER A 23 -1.84 22.51 -5.96
N GLY A 24 -0.98 22.01 -6.86
CA GLY A 24 0.30 21.42 -6.49
C GLY A 24 1.09 20.97 -7.73
N GLU A 25 2.36 20.71 -7.56
CA GLU A 25 3.20 20.09 -8.57
C GLU A 25 2.89 18.59 -8.62
N ILE A 26 2.59 18.07 -9.80
CA ILE A 26 2.24 16.68 -10.04
C ILE A 26 3.36 16.01 -10.82
N CYS A 27 3.83 14.88 -10.32
CA CYS A 27 4.72 13.96 -11.00
C CYS A 27 3.89 12.77 -11.56
N ASP A 28 4.42 12.03 -12.52
CA ASP A 28 3.72 10.84 -13.02
C ASP A 28 3.61 9.76 -11.92
N THR A 29 4.65 9.63 -11.09
CA THR A 29 4.76 8.63 -10.04
C THR A 29 4.74 9.24 -8.65
N ILE A 30 3.94 8.65 -7.75
CA ILE A 30 3.93 8.96 -6.33
C ILE A 30 4.28 7.72 -5.49
N ILE A 31 5.17 7.89 -4.52
CA ILE A 31 5.51 6.91 -3.50
C ILE A 31 4.70 7.22 -2.25
N LEU A 32 3.88 6.26 -1.81
CA LEU A 32 3.04 6.34 -0.62
C LEU A 32 3.59 5.40 0.45
N SER A 33 4.08 5.97 1.54
CA SER A 33 4.64 5.21 2.66
C SER A 33 3.74 5.22 3.88
N PHE A 34 3.42 4.05 4.42
CA PHE A 34 2.76 3.92 5.74
C PHE A 34 3.74 4.12 6.91
N ASN A 35 5.04 4.26 6.63
CA ASN A 35 6.05 4.53 7.64
C ASN A 35 6.40 6.04 7.66
N GLY A 36 5.96 6.73 8.72
CA GLY A 36 6.21 8.16 8.88
C GLY A 36 7.68 8.53 8.98
N GLU A 37 8.55 7.64 9.50
CA GLU A 37 9.99 7.88 9.56
C GLU A 37 10.58 8.07 8.16
N ILE A 38 10.12 7.31 7.18
CA ILE A 38 10.57 7.46 5.79
C ILE A 38 10.26 8.87 5.29
N VAL A 39 9.03 9.32 5.44
CA VAL A 39 8.62 10.65 4.95
C VAL A 39 9.36 11.76 5.68
N GLU A 40 9.52 11.66 7.01
CA GLU A 40 10.28 12.65 7.78
C GLU A 40 11.74 12.72 7.38
N ARG A 41 12.37 11.59 7.06
CA ARG A 41 13.76 11.55 6.59
C ARG A 41 13.91 12.03 5.14
N VAL A 42 12.94 11.74 4.27
CA VAL A 42 12.91 12.27 2.90
C VAL A 42 12.85 13.80 2.91
N LYS A 43 12.08 14.40 3.78
CA LYS A 43 12.00 15.87 3.97
C LYS A 43 13.35 16.52 4.35
N GLN A 44 14.29 15.74 4.90
CA GLN A 44 15.63 16.23 5.28
C GLN A 44 16.64 16.16 4.14
N ILE A 45 16.30 15.54 3.01
CA ILE A 45 17.19 15.43 1.85
C ILE A 45 17.31 16.80 1.17
N ASP A 46 18.51 17.21 0.86
CA ASP A 46 18.76 18.47 0.15
C ASP A 46 18.02 18.50 -1.19
N GLY A 47 17.36 19.61 -1.48
CA GLY A 47 16.58 19.79 -2.70
C GLY A 47 15.15 19.28 -2.64
N VAL A 48 14.73 18.58 -1.58
CA VAL A 48 13.34 18.18 -1.38
C VAL A 48 12.50 19.38 -0.91
N TYR A 49 11.29 19.51 -1.46
CA TYR A 49 10.36 20.58 -1.12
C TYR A 49 8.91 20.08 -1.16
N GLU A 50 8.01 20.78 -0.49
CA GLU A 50 6.58 20.50 -0.53
C GLU A 50 6.03 20.81 -1.93
N GLY A 51 5.53 19.78 -2.65
CA GLY A 51 4.93 19.91 -3.96
C GLY A 51 3.45 20.28 -3.91
N GLY A 52 2.75 19.90 -2.87
CA GLY A 52 1.33 20.17 -2.67
C GLY A 52 0.78 19.40 -1.49
N TYR A 53 -0.55 19.37 -1.33
CA TYR A 53 -1.16 18.68 -0.22
C TYR A 53 -2.62 18.29 -0.48
N LEU A 54 -3.09 17.26 0.23
CA LEU A 54 -4.50 16.96 0.46
C LEU A 54 -4.94 17.57 1.79
N THR A 55 -6.24 17.85 1.93
CA THR A 55 -6.83 18.32 3.20
C THR A 55 -8.12 17.59 3.49
N ASN A 56 -8.32 17.27 4.76
CA ASN A 56 -9.59 16.83 5.30
C ASN A 56 -9.76 17.37 6.71
N LEU A 57 -10.79 16.92 7.44
CA LEU A 57 -11.05 17.35 8.81
C LEU A 57 -9.92 17.00 9.79
N ASN A 58 -9.06 16.03 9.47
CA ASN A 58 -7.93 15.64 10.31
C ASN A 58 -6.67 16.49 10.05
N GLY A 59 -6.68 17.35 9.02
CA GLY A 59 -5.60 18.26 8.74
C GLY A 59 -5.07 18.24 7.31
N LYS A 60 -3.80 18.60 7.18
CA LYS A 60 -3.07 18.72 5.93
C LYS A 60 -2.15 17.51 5.73
N PHE A 61 -2.20 16.94 4.54
CA PHE A 61 -1.42 15.77 4.13
C PHE A 61 -0.57 16.12 2.91
N PRO A 62 0.67 16.61 3.11
CA PRO A 62 1.51 17.07 2.03
C PRO A 62 2.14 15.90 1.26
N TRP A 63 2.47 16.17 -0.01
CA TRP A 63 3.47 15.39 -0.73
C TRP A 63 4.70 16.25 -1.00
N TYR A 64 5.84 15.59 -1.06
CA TYR A 64 7.14 16.22 -1.25
C TYR A 64 7.71 15.79 -2.60
N ILE A 65 8.33 16.72 -3.30
CA ILE A 65 9.03 16.42 -4.56
C ILE A 65 10.47 16.02 -4.23
N TYR A 66 10.82 14.83 -4.66
CA TYR A 66 12.16 14.25 -4.58
C TYR A 66 12.68 13.99 -5.99
N GLU A 67 13.87 14.49 -6.31
CA GLU A 67 14.50 14.31 -7.61
C GLU A 67 15.69 13.36 -7.51
N VAL A 68 15.75 12.39 -8.41
CA VAL A 68 16.82 11.40 -8.50
C VAL A 68 17.06 11.04 -9.96
N ASP A 69 18.32 11.10 -10.42
CA ASP A 69 18.72 10.77 -11.80
C ASP A 69 17.90 11.53 -12.87
N GLY A 70 17.48 12.75 -12.57
CA GLY A 70 16.65 13.58 -13.44
C GLY A 70 15.16 13.23 -13.43
N LEU A 71 14.73 12.24 -12.65
CA LEU A 71 13.33 11.87 -12.45
C LEU A 71 12.79 12.56 -11.20
N LYS A 72 11.65 13.24 -11.34
CA LYS A 72 10.90 13.80 -10.22
C LYS A 72 9.83 12.80 -9.75
N LEU A 73 9.87 12.52 -8.46
CA LEU A 73 8.92 11.66 -7.76
C LEU A 73 8.21 12.46 -6.67
N ALA A 74 6.92 12.23 -6.51
CA ALA A 74 6.21 12.69 -5.33
C ALA A 74 6.34 11.64 -4.21
N VAL A 75 6.49 12.08 -2.97
CA VAL A 75 6.57 11.20 -1.78
C VAL A 75 5.59 11.72 -0.74
N ALA A 76 4.70 10.86 -0.25
CA ALA A 76 3.71 11.24 0.73
C ALA A 76 3.50 10.17 1.81
N MET A 77 2.98 10.59 2.94
CA MET A 77 2.50 9.70 3.98
C MET A 77 1.19 9.05 3.52
N ALA A 78 1.13 7.73 3.54
CA ALA A 78 -0.12 6.99 3.42
C ALA A 78 -0.87 7.00 4.78
N THR A 79 -2.17 6.97 4.75
CA THR A 79 -3.00 6.86 5.96
C THR A 79 -3.41 5.43 6.21
N ILE A 80 -3.30 4.99 7.47
CA ILE A 80 -3.68 3.66 7.89
C ILE A 80 -5.21 3.49 7.78
N GLY A 81 -5.60 2.33 7.28
CA GLY A 81 -6.99 1.91 7.14
C GLY A 81 -7.55 2.08 5.74
N ALA A 82 -8.22 1.04 5.27
CA ALA A 82 -8.74 0.94 3.91
C ALA A 82 -9.54 2.17 3.44
N PRO A 83 -10.53 2.73 4.19
CA PRO A 83 -11.31 3.86 3.70
C PRO A 83 -10.49 5.13 3.52
N MET A 84 -9.50 5.36 4.38
CA MET A 84 -8.70 6.59 4.31
C MET A 84 -7.68 6.55 3.18
N VAL A 85 -6.98 5.42 3.02
CA VAL A 85 -6.00 5.30 1.93
C VAL A 85 -6.68 5.37 0.57
N VAL A 86 -7.83 4.69 0.40
CA VAL A 86 -8.57 4.72 -0.87
C VAL A 86 -9.10 6.12 -1.17
N GLY A 87 -9.63 6.85 -0.17
CA GLY A 87 -10.02 8.24 -0.36
C GLY A 87 -8.86 9.12 -0.83
N PHE A 88 -7.65 8.92 -0.30
CA PHE A 88 -6.45 9.64 -0.76
C PHE A 88 -6.03 9.25 -2.17
N LEU A 89 -6.07 7.97 -2.49
CA LEU A 89 -5.76 7.48 -3.85
C LEU A 89 -6.73 8.05 -4.89
N GLU A 90 -8.02 8.15 -4.57
CA GLU A 90 -9.03 8.81 -5.42
C GLU A 90 -8.64 10.25 -5.74
N GLU A 91 -8.32 11.02 -4.69
CA GLU A 91 -7.96 12.42 -4.86
C GLU A 91 -6.61 12.61 -5.58
N LEU A 92 -5.62 11.79 -5.30
CA LEU A 92 -4.31 11.84 -5.98
C LEU A 92 -4.44 11.49 -7.46
N LYS A 93 -5.22 10.45 -7.80
CA LYS A 93 -5.48 10.09 -9.19
C LYS A 93 -6.23 11.21 -9.94
N ALA A 94 -7.22 11.82 -9.31
CA ALA A 94 -7.96 12.95 -9.89
C ALA A 94 -7.07 14.18 -10.15
N ARG A 95 -5.96 14.33 -9.42
CA ARG A 95 -4.96 15.38 -9.65
C ARG A 95 -4.00 15.07 -10.79
N GLY A 96 -3.91 13.82 -11.25
CA GLY A 96 -3.10 13.44 -12.40
C GLY A 96 -1.92 12.51 -12.09
N PHE A 97 -1.79 12.00 -10.87
CA PHE A 97 -0.84 10.91 -10.61
C PHE A 97 -1.30 9.63 -11.32
N ASN A 98 -0.38 8.92 -11.96
CA ASN A 98 -0.68 7.73 -12.76
C ASN A 98 -0.11 6.44 -12.18
N ASN A 99 1.11 6.49 -11.63
CA ASN A 99 1.78 5.36 -11.02
C ASN A 99 1.84 5.54 -9.50
N PHE A 100 1.37 4.55 -8.76
CA PHE A 100 1.30 4.55 -7.30
C PHE A 100 2.19 3.45 -6.76
N ILE A 101 3.32 3.80 -6.15
CA ILE A 101 4.17 2.85 -5.44
C ILE A 101 3.78 2.91 -3.97
N VAL A 102 3.26 1.82 -3.43
CA VAL A 102 2.74 1.77 -2.07
C VAL A 102 3.57 0.82 -1.23
N LEU A 103 4.12 1.32 -0.12
CA LEU A 103 4.94 0.52 0.79
C LEU A 103 4.54 0.69 2.25
N GLY A 104 4.59 -0.42 2.98
CA GLY A 104 4.29 -0.45 4.40
C GLY A 104 4.78 -1.74 5.06
N SER A 105 4.61 -1.84 6.35
CA SER A 105 4.85 -3.08 7.06
C SER A 105 3.63 -4.01 6.99
N CYS A 106 3.88 -5.31 7.13
CA CYS A 106 2.82 -6.29 7.34
C CYS A 106 3.15 -7.19 8.54
N GLY A 107 2.12 -7.67 9.22
CA GLY A 107 2.24 -8.73 10.21
C GLY A 107 2.43 -10.09 9.51
N VAL A 108 3.27 -10.94 10.08
CA VAL A 108 3.55 -12.28 9.56
C VAL A 108 2.68 -13.30 10.27
N LEU A 109 2.02 -14.17 9.51
CA LEU A 109 1.21 -15.27 10.01
C LEU A 109 1.94 -16.62 9.90
N ASP A 110 2.83 -16.77 8.92
CA ASP A 110 3.64 -17.95 8.66
C ASP A 110 5.03 -17.77 9.27
N GLN A 111 5.31 -18.50 10.36
CA GLN A 111 6.56 -18.39 11.15
C GLN A 111 7.83 -18.61 10.32
N SER A 112 7.75 -19.28 9.16
CA SER A 112 8.90 -19.49 8.29
C SER A 112 9.41 -18.20 7.62
N ILE A 113 8.61 -17.13 7.62
CA ILE A 113 8.97 -15.84 7.03
C ILE A 113 9.70 -15.01 8.08
N GLN A 114 10.94 -14.65 7.80
CA GLN A 114 11.78 -13.81 8.67
C GLN A 114 11.37 -12.34 8.63
N ALA A 115 11.86 -11.54 9.59
CA ALA A 115 11.75 -10.09 9.58
C ALA A 115 12.49 -9.46 8.37
N ASP A 116 12.12 -8.23 8.00
CA ASP A 116 12.71 -7.44 6.90
C ASP A 116 12.63 -8.09 5.50
N LYS A 117 11.83 -9.14 5.32
CA LYS A 117 11.60 -9.72 3.99
C LYS A 117 10.63 -8.87 3.19
N ILE A 118 10.92 -8.72 1.89
CA ILE A 118 10.00 -8.03 0.97
C ILE A 118 8.91 -9.00 0.53
N ILE A 119 7.67 -8.54 0.65
CA ILE A 119 6.46 -9.28 0.28
C ILE A 119 5.76 -8.57 -0.87
N ILE A 120 5.45 -9.30 -1.93
CA ILE A 120 4.53 -8.85 -2.99
C ILE A 120 3.19 -9.54 -2.76
N PRO A 121 2.12 -8.79 -2.42
CA PRO A 121 0.79 -9.36 -2.27
C PRO A 121 0.19 -9.66 -3.65
N ARG A 122 0.16 -10.95 -4.06
CA ARG A 122 -0.48 -11.35 -5.32
C ARG A 122 -2.00 -11.28 -5.29
N SER A 123 -2.56 -11.42 -4.11
CA SER A 123 -3.99 -11.38 -3.82
C SER A 123 -4.21 -11.08 -2.34
N ALA A 124 -5.42 -10.70 -1.97
CA ALA A 124 -5.77 -10.45 -0.58
C ALA A 124 -7.15 -11.01 -0.22
N LEU A 125 -7.27 -11.60 0.97
CA LEU A 125 -8.56 -11.91 1.59
C LEU A 125 -9.19 -10.61 2.10
N ARG A 126 -10.45 -10.40 1.77
CA ARG A 126 -11.21 -9.17 2.01
C ARG A 126 -11.95 -9.24 3.34
N ASP A 127 -11.28 -8.89 4.45
CA ASP A 127 -11.89 -8.82 5.80
C ASP A 127 -12.00 -7.35 6.27
N GLU A 128 -12.33 -6.46 5.32
CA GLU A 128 -12.55 -5.02 5.47
C GLU A 128 -13.79 -4.62 4.64
N GLY A 129 -14.28 -3.38 4.80
CA GLY A 129 -15.51 -2.94 4.16
C GLY A 129 -15.33 -2.21 2.83
N THR A 130 -14.22 -1.52 2.63
CA THR A 130 -14.02 -0.56 1.53
C THR A 130 -13.98 -1.21 0.16
N SER A 131 -13.31 -2.36 0.01
CA SER A 131 -13.15 -3.04 -1.27
C SER A 131 -14.48 -3.44 -1.91
N TYR A 132 -15.51 -3.67 -1.11
CA TYR A 132 -16.85 -4.04 -1.59
C TYR A 132 -17.60 -2.89 -2.28
N HIS A 133 -17.15 -1.65 -2.11
CA HIS A 133 -17.66 -0.49 -2.86
C HIS A 133 -16.97 -0.33 -4.22
N TYR A 134 -15.85 -1.01 -4.45
CA TYR A 134 -15.04 -0.90 -5.67
C TYR A 134 -14.99 -2.17 -6.52
N ALA A 135 -15.45 -3.30 -5.99
CA ALA A 135 -15.49 -4.58 -6.71
C ALA A 135 -16.64 -5.46 -6.22
N PRO A 136 -17.20 -6.33 -7.08
CA PRO A 136 -18.22 -7.28 -6.69
C PRO A 136 -17.83 -8.11 -5.46
N ALA A 137 -18.82 -8.57 -4.68
CA ALA A 137 -18.60 -9.35 -3.48
C ALA A 137 -17.86 -10.65 -3.80
N SER A 138 -16.78 -10.89 -3.08
CA SER A 138 -15.99 -12.12 -3.10
C SER A 138 -15.11 -12.17 -1.86
N ASP A 139 -14.67 -13.34 -1.45
CA ASP A 139 -13.78 -13.49 -0.29
C ASP A 139 -12.34 -13.05 -0.57
N GLU A 140 -11.95 -12.99 -1.84
CA GLU A 140 -10.59 -12.69 -2.28
C GLU A 140 -10.61 -11.78 -3.51
N ILE A 141 -9.58 -10.94 -3.61
CA ILE A 141 -9.27 -10.12 -4.79
C ILE A 141 -7.81 -10.30 -5.17
N SER A 142 -7.51 -10.30 -6.49
CA SER A 142 -6.15 -10.46 -7.00
C SER A 142 -5.65 -9.19 -7.65
N TYR A 143 -4.35 -8.97 -7.62
CA TYR A 143 -3.70 -7.94 -8.43
C TYR A 143 -3.70 -8.30 -9.92
N ASP A 144 -3.54 -7.27 -10.75
CA ASP A 144 -3.23 -7.43 -12.17
C ASP A 144 -1.86 -8.11 -12.34
N GLU A 145 -1.82 -9.20 -13.10
CA GLU A 145 -0.61 -10.01 -13.28
C GLU A 145 0.48 -9.27 -14.05
N ALA A 146 0.12 -8.36 -14.95
CA ALA A 146 1.10 -7.57 -15.71
C ALA A 146 1.80 -6.56 -14.78
N LEU A 147 1.06 -5.92 -13.87
CA LEU A 147 1.63 -5.02 -12.87
C LEU A 147 2.51 -5.77 -11.86
N LEU A 148 2.09 -6.97 -11.42
CA LEU A 148 2.90 -7.83 -10.56
C LEU A 148 4.22 -8.22 -11.25
N SER A 149 4.16 -8.65 -12.51
CA SER A 149 5.35 -9.01 -13.27
C SER A 149 6.30 -7.82 -13.45
N THR A 150 5.77 -6.62 -13.66
CA THR A 150 6.57 -5.38 -13.74
C THR A 150 7.28 -5.10 -12.42
N LEU A 151 6.57 -5.21 -11.29
CA LEU A 151 7.14 -5.04 -9.95
C LEU A 151 8.22 -6.08 -9.65
N GLU A 152 7.95 -7.37 -9.91
CA GLU A 152 8.92 -8.45 -9.72
C GLU A 152 10.17 -8.25 -10.58
N ASN A 153 10.00 -7.82 -11.84
CA ASN A 153 11.14 -7.53 -12.72
C ASN A 153 12.00 -6.39 -12.18
N ALA A 154 11.40 -5.31 -11.66
CA ALA A 154 12.13 -4.21 -11.05
C ALA A 154 12.93 -4.68 -9.82
N LEU A 155 12.31 -5.45 -8.92
CA LEU A 155 12.99 -6.00 -7.75
C LEU A 155 14.13 -6.95 -8.14
N ASN A 156 13.91 -7.83 -9.12
CA ASN A 156 14.93 -8.77 -9.60
C ASN A 156 16.14 -8.05 -10.22
N LYS A 157 15.93 -7.00 -11.02
CA LYS A 157 17.01 -6.17 -11.58
C LYS A 157 17.84 -5.48 -10.50
N SER A 158 17.20 -5.07 -9.42
CA SER A 158 17.85 -4.47 -8.26
C SER A 158 18.45 -5.51 -7.30
N GLY A 159 18.33 -6.80 -7.60
CA GLY A 159 18.85 -7.89 -6.76
C GLY A 159 18.10 -8.06 -5.43
N ILE A 160 16.86 -7.59 -5.35
CA ILE A 160 16.04 -7.64 -4.14
C ILE A 160 15.29 -8.98 -4.06
N GLU A 161 15.65 -9.79 -3.05
CA GLU A 161 14.88 -11.00 -2.74
C GLU A 161 13.49 -10.65 -2.23
N HIS A 162 12.47 -11.32 -2.74
CA HIS A 162 11.09 -11.10 -2.35
C HIS A 162 10.28 -12.39 -2.31
N ILE A 163 9.16 -12.35 -1.60
CA ILE A 163 8.21 -13.45 -1.50
C ILE A 163 6.87 -13.00 -2.07
N ARG A 164 6.39 -13.68 -3.10
CA ARG A 164 5.06 -13.46 -3.63
C ARG A 164 4.06 -14.34 -2.89
N THR A 165 3.07 -13.71 -2.20
CA THR A 165 2.12 -14.46 -1.40
C THR A 165 0.75 -13.79 -1.32
N LYS A 166 -0.21 -14.46 -0.69
CA LYS A 166 -1.53 -13.92 -0.38
C LYS A 166 -1.47 -13.15 0.95
N ALA A 167 -2.10 -11.98 0.99
CA ALA A 167 -2.33 -11.21 2.20
C ALA A 167 -3.73 -11.48 2.79
N TRP A 168 -3.93 -11.14 4.03
CA TRP A 168 -5.21 -10.97 4.68
C TRP A 168 -5.36 -9.52 5.07
N THR A 169 -6.32 -8.80 4.48
CA THR A 169 -6.59 -7.41 4.82
C THR A 169 -7.72 -7.34 5.83
N THR A 170 -7.49 -6.67 6.97
CA THR A 170 -8.47 -6.54 8.07
C THR A 170 -8.62 -5.10 8.54
N ASP A 171 -9.85 -4.66 8.83
CA ASP A 171 -10.12 -3.36 9.47
C ASP A 171 -9.83 -3.35 10.98
N ALA A 172 -9.55 -4.51 11.58
CA ALA A 172 -9.56 -4.65 13.04
C ALA A 172 -8.43 -5.55 13.56
N PHE A 173 -7.20 -5.04 13.55
CA PHE A 173 -6.02 -5.79 13.98
C PHE A 173 -6.11 -6.32 15.42
N TYR A 174 -6.74 -5.62 16.35
CA TYR A 174 -7.01 -6.15 17.71
C TYR A 174 -8.06 -7.29 17.75
N ARG A 175 -8.60 -7.67 16.59
CA ARG A 175 -9.55 -8.78 16.45
C ARG A 175 -8.99 -9.94 15.62
N GLU A 176 -7.68 -10.00 15.45
CA GLU A 176 -6.93 -11.11 14.87
C GLU A 176 -6.87 -12.28 15.86
N THR A 177 -8.01 -12.93 16.11
CA THR A 177 -8.08 -14.05 17.04
C THR A 177 -7.37 -15.28 16.47
N ALA A 178 -6.81 -16.14 17.33
CA ALA A 178 -6.12 -17.37 16.92
C ALA A 178 -6.95 -18.21 15.94
N ALA A 179 -8.27 -18.30 16.15
CA ALA A 179 -9.17 -19.01 15.24
C ALA A 179 -9.30 -18.33 13.87
N LYS A 180 -9.31 -16.98 13.80
CA LYS A 180 -9.25 -16.23 12.53
C LYS A 180 -7.94 -16.50 11.82
N VAL A 181 -6.80 -16.29 12.49
CA VAL A 181 -5.46 -16.51 11.91
C VAL A 181 -5.35 -17.92 11.32
N LYS A 182 -5.76 -18.94 12.05
CA LYS A 182 -5.77 -20.34 11.57
C LYS A 182 -6.59 -20.49 10.27
N ARG A 183 -7.78 -19.87 10.20
CA ARG A 183 -8.60 -19.92 8.98
C ARG A 183 -7.95 -19.17 7.81
N ARG A 184 -7.32 -18.02 8.07
CA ARG A 184 -6.65 -17.23 7.02
C ARG A 184 -5.40 -17.93 6.49
N LEU A 185 -4.62 -18.58 7.36
CA LEU A 185 -3.52 -19.47 6.95
C LEU A 185 -4.03 -20.64 6.09
N ALA A 186 -5.13 -21.30 6.50
CA ALA A 186 -5.74 -22.37 5.73
C ALA A 186 -6.26 -21.90 4.36
N ALA A 187 -6.66 -20.63 4.24
CA ALA A 187 -7.04 -19.99 2.98
C ALA A 187 -5.82 -19.51 2.16
N GLY A 188 -4.59 -19.74 2.66
CA GLY A 188 -3.34 -19.45 1.97
C GLY A 188 -2.74 -18.06 2.23
N ALA A 189 -3.32 -17.24 3.12
CA ALA A 189 -2.71 -15.98 3.53
C ALA A 189 -1.51 -16.25 4.43
N LYS A 190 -0.38 -15.57 4.18
CA LYS A 190 0.85 -15.69 4.97
C LYS A 190 1.21 -14.43 5.73
N VAL A 191 0.60 -13.32 5.36
CA VAL A 191 0.79 -12.00 5.97
C VAL A 191 -0.57 -11.33 6.18
N VAL A 192 -0.60 -10.36 7.09
CA VAL A 192 -1.78 -9.53 7.37
C VAL A 192 -1.43 -8.05 7.24
N ASP A 193 -2.37 -7.30 6.68
CA ASP A 193 -2.31 -5.86 6.51
C ASP A 193 -3.70 -5.22 6.74
N MET A 194 -3.83 -3.93 6.48
CA MET A 194 -5.09 -3.21 6.66
C MET A 194 -5.62 -2.54 5.39
N GLU A 195 -4.95 -2.67 4.24
CA GLU A 195 -5.26 -1.86 3.04
C GLU A 195 -5.26 -2.61 1.71
N ALA A 196 -4.50 -3.70 1.56
CA ALA A 196 -4.20 -4.30 0.25
C ALA A 196 -5.45 -4.65 -0.57
N SER A 197 -6.46 -5.30 0.01
CA SER A 197 -7.67 -5.67 -0.74
C SER A 197 -8.43 -4.44 -1.26
N ALA A 198 -8.48 -3.37 -0.46
CA ALA A 198 -9.15 -2.13 -0.85
C ALA A 198 -8.38 -1.38 -1.95
N ILE A 199 -7.04 -1.33 -1.83
CA ILE A 199 -6.17 -0.74 -2.86
C ILE A 199 -6.29 -1.51 -4.18
N MET A 200 -6.30 -2.86 -4.14
CA MET A 200 -6.51 -3.71 -5.32
C MET A 200 -7.87 -3.44 -5.98
N ALA A 201 -8.95 -3.38 -5.20
CA ALA A 201 -10.29 -3.14 -5.70
C ALA A 201 -10.40 -1.75 -6.35
N TRP A 202 -9.89 -0.73 -5.66
CA TRP A 202 -9.83 0.64 -6.19
C TRP A 202 -9.00 0.72 -7.49
N ALA A 203 -7.84 0.08 -7.51
CA ALA A 203 -6.97 0.09 -8.68
C ALA A 203 -7.65 -0.52 -9.91
N GLN A 204 -8.38 -1.62 -9.74
CA GLN A 204 -9.17 -2.25 -10.80
C GLN A 204 -10.31 -1.35 -11.26
N TYR A 205 -11.07 -0.77 -10.33
CA TYR A 205 -12.21 0.11 -10.64
C TYR A 205 -11.77 1.37 -11.39
N ARG A 206 -10.69 2.01 -10.94
CA ARG A 206 -10.14 3.25 -11.55
C ARG A 206 -9.10 3.01 -12.64
N GLN A 207 -8.80 1.76 -12.98
CA GLN A 207 -7.73 1.39 -13.92
C GLN A 207 -6.41 2.08 -13.58
N ALA A 208 -6.08 2.12 -12.28
CA ALA A 208 -4.86 2.74 -11.77
C ALA A 208 -3.70 1.73 -11.74
N LYS A 209 -2.49 2.22 -12.00
CA LYS A 209 -1.27 1.40 -11.89
C LYS A 209 -0.75 1.49 -10.47
N VAL A 210 -0.90 0.41 -9.72
CA VAL A 210 -0.41 0.30 -8.34
C VAL A 210 0.68 -0.75 -8.27
N TYR A 211 1.78 -0.43 -7.60
CA TYR A 211 2.93 -1.30 -7.35
C TYR A 211 3.10 -1.39 -5.83
N GLN A 212 2.43 -2.35 -5.21
CA GLN A 212 2.42 -2.49 -3.75
C GLN A 212 3.38 -3.58 -3.31
N PHE A 213 4.21 -3.25 -2.31
CA PHE A 213 5.00 -4.23 -1.58
C PHE A 213 4.98 -3.94 -0.08
N PHE A 214 5.22 -4.97 0.70
CA PHE A 214 5.41 -4.87 2.15
C PHE A 214 6.83 -5.25 2.53
N TYR A 215 7.23 -4.82 3.70
CA TYR A 215 8.31 -5.43 4.45
C TYR A 215 7.76 -6.07 5.72
N THR A 216 8.24 -7.26 6.05
CA THR A 216 7.74 -7.99 7.21
C THR A 216 8.24 -7.36 8.50
N ALA A 217 7.34 -7.15 9.45
CA ALA A 217 7.65 -6.51 10.73
C ALA A 217 7.45 -7.47 11.90
N ASP A 218 6.24 -7.59 12.40
CA ASP A 218 5.86 -8.38 13.55
C ASP A 218 5.38 -9.79 13.17
N TYR A 219 5.27 -10.66 14.15
CA TYR A 219 4.72 -12.00 14.00
C TYR A 219 3.52 -12.20 14.90
N VAL A 220 2.44 -12.70 14.34
CA VAL A 220 1.20 -13.02 15.04
C VAL A 220 1.19 -14.52 15.35
N ASP A 221 1.63 -14.89 16.54
CA ASP A 221 1.69 -16.28 17.00
C ASP A 221 0.33 -16.76 17.50
N HIS A 222 -0.41 -17.37 16.61
CA HIS A 222 -1.74 -17.92 16.92
C HIS A 222 -1.70 -19.22 17.74
N HIS A 223 -0.54 -19.88 17.86
CA HIS A 223 -0.37 -21.11 18.64
C HIS A 223 -0.23 -20.78 20.12
N ASN A 224 0.61 -19.79 20.43
CA ASN A 224 0.88 -19.37 21.81
C ASN A 224 -0.01 -18.20 22.26
N HIS A 225 -0.86 -17.65 21.37
CA HIS A 225 -1.65 -16.43 21.59
C HIS A 225 -0.77 -15.22 21.94
N GLU A 226 0.38 -15.11 21.28
CA GLU A 226 1.34 -14.05 21.50
C GLU A 226 1.51 -13.18 20.26
N TRP A 227 1.91 -11.96 20.50
CA TRP A 227 2.34 -11.02 19.47
C TRP A 227 3.81 -10.68 19.69
N ASP A 228 4.63 -10.98 18.68
CA ASP A 228 6.05 -10.69 18.70
C ASP A 228 6.36 -9.53 17.74
N ALA A 229 6.74 -8.39 18.31
CA ALA A 229 7.11 -7.21 17.55
C ALA A 229 8.41 -7.38 16.73
N ARG A 230 9.15 -8.47 16.92
CA ARG A 230 10.42 -8.80 16.24
C ARG A 230 11.42 -7.64 16.17
N ARG A 231 11.45 -6.79 17.22
CA ARG A 231 12.30 -5.57 17.22
C ARG A 231 13.78 -5.89 17.15
N GLU A 232 14.20 -7.00 17.73
CA GLU A 232 15.60 -7.46 17.74
C GLU A 232 16.01 -8.12 16.41
N ASP A 233 15.04 -8.65 15.66
CA ASP A 233 15.26 -9.31 14.38
C ASP A 233 15.26 -8.33 13.20
N ARG A 234 14.59 -7.17 13.36
CA ARG A 234 14.54 -6.12 12.33
C ARG A 234 15.84 -5.34 12.32
N LYS A 235 16.57 -5.43 11.22
CA LYS A 235 17.88 -4.79 11.03
C LYS A 235 17.92 -3.77 9.89
N ALA A 236 16.93 -3.82 9.00
CA ALA A 236 16.88 -2.90 7.89
C ALA A 236 16.51 -1.49 8.37
N ASP A 237 17.27 -0.51 7.90
CA ASP A 237 16.94 0.90 8.05
C ASP A 237 15.70 1.23 7.21
N ALA A 238 14.83 2.12 7.70
CA ALA A 238 13.60 2.51 7.01
C ALA A 238 13.87 3.04 5.59
N MET A 239 14.99 3.74 5.38
CA MET A 239 15.38 4.25 4.06
C MET A 239 15.80 3.15 3.08
N THR A 240 16.10 1.94 3.54
CA THR A 240 16.30 0.79 2.65
C THR A 240 15.02 0.49 1.87
N PHE A 241 13.86 0.52 2.52
CA PHE A 241 12.58 0.29 1.87
C PHE A 241 12.18 1.45 0.94
N PHE A 242 12.51 2.68 1.32
CA PHE A 242 12.34 3.84 0.44
C PHE A 242 13.20 3.72 -0.82
N LYS A 243 14.48 3.32 -0.68
CA LYS A 243 15.35 3.09 -1.82
C LYS A 243 14.79 2.04 -2.77
N ILE A 244 14.21 0.95 -2.26
CA ILE A 244 13.52 -0.06 -3.08
C ILE A 244 12.38 0.58 -3.88
N ALA A 245 11.57 1.44 -3.27
CA ALA A 245 10.49 2.15 -3.97
C ALA A 245 11.03 3.09 -5.07
N VAL A 246 12.15 3.77 -4.81
CA VAL A 246 12.83 4.61 -5.82
C VAL A 246 13.37 3.77 -6.97
N ASP A 247 14.01 2.63 -6.68
CA ASP A 247 14.54 1.72 -7.70
C ASP A 247 13.39 1.18 -8.60
N ILE A 248 12.22 0.88 -8.02
CA ILE A 248 11.01 0.51 -8.78
C ILE A 248 10.60 1.69 -9.67
N ALA A 249 10.51 2.91 -9.15
CA ALA A 249 10.14 4.09 -9.94
C ALA A 249 11.05 4.31 -11.14
N LEU A 250 12.37 4.19 -10.93
CA LEU A 250 13.37 4.33 -12.00
C LEU A 250 13.25 3.23 -13.08
N GLU A 251 12.78 2.04 -12.72
CA GLU A 251 12.54 0.96 -13.69
C GLU A 251 11.24 1.16 -14.50
N LEU A 252 10.24 1.85 -13.94
CA LEU A 252 8.99 2.16 -14.63
C LEU A 252 9.15 3.18 -15.77
N GLU A 253 10.22 4.00 -15.72
CA GLU A 253 10.49 5.04 -16.70
C GLU A 253 11.36 4.56 -17.89
N LYS A 254 11.85 3.32 -17.86
CA LYS A 254 12.65 2.70 -18.93
C LYS A 254 11.77 2.01 -19.96
#